data_e03334e88ec294ad7dc7ad318a8b0797
#
_entry.id   e03334e88ec294ad7dc7ad318a8b0797
#
_cell.length_a   1.000
_cell.length_b   1.000
_cell.length_c   1.000
_cell.angle_alpha   90.00
_cell.angle_beta   90.00
_cell.angle_gamma   90.00
#
_symmetry.space_group_name_H-M   'P 1'
#
loop_
_entity.id
_entity.type
_entity.pdbx_description
1 polymer ?
#
loop_
_entity_poly.entity_id
_entity_poly.type
_entity_poly.pdbx_seq_one_letter_code
_entity_poly.pdbx_strand_id
1 'polypeptide(L)'
;MALIAFLKDLIKQAGTICKKEQKLLKLSDVDFKNKKDLVTITDKKVEDFIIKTIQKKYPSHNIFGEETGRTHFSSDYLWIIDPIDGTTSFFHQQPFYSISIAVQYLGQTICGAVYAPNLDELFYADKDNGAFLNGQAIGVSKADKLINCVMATGFACLRADLPINNLTYFNKIVPKLRDIRRYGSAALDLCYVACGRLDGFWEMNLNLYDIAAGAFIAEQAGGKICDFKGDTNFPEQGIIAANISLQKKLLEIFQ
;
A
#
# COMPACT_ATOMS: atom_id res chain seq x y z
N MET A 1 11.80 10.97 -15.54
CA MET A 1 11.89 12.16 -14.63
C MET A 1 10.59 12.97 -14.54
N ALA A 2 9.91 13.29 -15.63
CA ALA A 2 8.69 14.13 -15.56
C ALA A 2 7.50 13.47 -14.83
N LEU A 3 7.30 12.15 -15.00
CA LEU A 3 6.15 11.44 -14.42
C LEU A 3 6.26 11.31 -12.89
N ILE A 4 7.40 10.89 -12.37
CA ILE A 4 7.62 10.76 -10.93
C ILE A 4 7.59 12.12 -10.21
N ALA A 5 8.08 13.19 -10.85
CA ALA A 5 7.99 14.54 -10.28
C ALA A 5 6.53 14.99 -10.16
N PHE A 6 5.71 14.75 -11.19
CA PHE A 6 4.29 15.04 -11.15
C PHE A 6 3.57 14.21 -10.07
N LEU A 7 3.88 12.92 -9.97
CA LEU A 7 3.29 12.02 -8.98
C LEU A 7 3.57 12.49 -7.55
N LYS A 8 4.81 12.88 -7.27
CA LYS A 8 5.23 13.40 -5.95
C LYS A 8 4.51 14.69 -5.56
N ASP A 9 4.28 15.59 -6.50
CA ASP A 9 3.55 16.83 -6.26
C ASP A 9 2.06 16.55 -6.05
N LEU A 10 1.46 15.74 -6.92
CA LEU A 10 0.06 15.33 -6.83
C LEU A 10 -0.29 14.71 -5.48
N ILE A 11 0.50 13.71 -5.04
CA ILE A 11 0.21 12.97 -3.82
C ILE A 11 0.35 13.85 -2.55
N LYS A 12 1.27 14.82 -2.54
CA LYS A 12 1.39 15.79 -1.46
C LYS A 12 0.20 16.76 -1.40
N GLN A 13 -0.30 17.20 -2.55
CA GLN A 13 -1.51 18.02 -2.61
C GLN A 13 -2.72 17.24 -2.08
N ALA A 14 -2.89 15.97 -2.49
CA ALA A 14 -3.91 15.08 -1.97
C ALA A 14 -3.80 14.89 -0.45
N GLY A 15 -2.58 14.71 0.08
CA GLY A 15 -2.33 14.63 1.52
C GLY A 15 -2.70 15.90 2.30
N THR A 16 -2.56 17.05 1.68
CA THR A 16 -3.02 18.32 2.28
C THR A 16 -4.54 18.34 2.44
N ILE A 17 -5.27 17.78 1.45
CA ILE A 17 -6.72 17.61 1.54
C ILE A 17 -7.07 16.66 2.69
N CYS A 18 -6.44 15.47 2.75
CA CYS A 18 -6.65 14.49 3.82
C CYS A 18 -6.47 15.12 5.21
N LYS A 19 -5.36 15.82 5.45
CA LYS A 19 -5.09 16.48 6.75
C LYS A 19 -6.14 17.52 7.13
N LYS A 20 -6.66 18.25 6.16
CA LYS A 20 -7.72 19.24 6.38
C LYS A 20 -9.04 18.57 6.73
N GLU A 21 -9.44 17.59 5.92
CA GLU A 21 -10.73 16.89 6.07
C GLU A 21 -10.76 16.06 7.35
N GLN A 22 -9.65 15.38 7.73
CA GLN A 22 -9.57 14.60 8.96
C GLN A 22 -9.93 15.42 10.21
N LYS A 23 -9.54 16.70 10.25
CA LYS A 23 -9.87 17.61 11.37
C LYS A 23 -11.34 18.00 11.44
N LEU A 24 -12.05 17.88 10.32
CA LEU A 24 -13.46 18.26 10.18
C LEU A 24 -14.40 17.05 10.25
N LEU A 25 -13.86 15.85 10.25
CA LEU A 25 -14.61 14.60 10.14
C LEU A 25 -15.55 14.40 11.32
N LYS A 26 -16.80 14.03 11.03
CA LYS A 26 -17.85 13.72 12.01
C LYS A 26 -18.34 12.29 11.79
N LEU A 27 -18.99 11.71 12.79
CA LEU A 27 -19.64 10.38 12.67
C LEU A 27 -20.66 10.31 11.52
N SER A 28 -21.32 11.43 11.20
CA SER A 28 -22.24 11.54 10.06
C SER A 28 -21.58 11.43 8.69
N ASP A 29 -20.27 11.59 8.61
CA ASP A 29 -19.52 11.63 7.36
C ASP A 29 -18.97 10.24 6.98
N VAL A 30 -19.36 9.23 7.74
CA VAL A 30 -18.96 7.83 7.58
C VAL A 30 -20.09 7.05 6.97
N ASP A 31 -19.75 6.28 5.95
CA ASP A 31 -20.63 5.27 5.36
C ASP A 31 -19.96 3.90 5.46
N PHE A 32 -20.71 2.85 5.21
CA PHE A 32 -20.20 1.48 5.25
C PHE A 32 -20.37 0.83 3.89
N LYS A 33 -19.27 0.45 3.24
CA LYS A 33 -19.29 -0.39 2.02
C LYS A 33 -19.92 -1.76 2.33
N ASN A 34 -19.69 -2.25 3.58
CA ASN A 34 -20.34 -3.43 4.18
C ASN A 34 -20.32 -3.29 5.71
N LYS A 35 -20.80 -4.31 6.46
CA LYS A 35 -20.89 -4.26 7.94
C LYS A 35 -19.57 -3.97 8.67
N LYS A 36 -18.41 -4.17 8.02
CA LYS A 36 -17.09 -4.08 8.64
C LYS A 36 -16.13 -3.14 7.88
N ASP A 37 -16.58 -2.55 6.77
CA ASP A 37 -15.73 -1.76 5.90
C ASP A 37 -16.20 -0.33 5.78
N LEU A 38 -15.34 0.60 6.16
CA LEU A 38 -15.62 2.03 6.25
C LEU A 38 -15.22 2.73 4.96
N VAL A 39 -16.03 3.70 4.56
CA VAL A 39 -15.67 4.73 3.59
C VAL A 39 -16.09 6.08 4.14
N THR A 40 -15.29 7.09 3.93
CA THR A 40 -15.65 8.45 4.30
C THR A 40 -15.91 9.29 3.05
N ILE A 41 -16.64 10.40 3.21
CA ILE A 41 -16.81 11.38 2.13
C ILE A 41 -15.44 11.92 1.65
N THR A 42 -14.42 11.82 2.49
CA THR A 42 -13.05 12.26 2.19
C THR A 42 -12.39 11.35 1.17
N ASP A 43 -12.58 10.02 1.23
CA ASP A 43 -12.02 9.07 0.26
C ASP A 43 -12.45 9.50 -1.15
N LYS A 44 -13.74 9.69 -1.37
CA LYS A 44 -14.30 10.12 -2.66
C LYS A 44 -13.78 11.49 -3.11
N LYS A 45 -13.66 12.43 -2.17
CA LYS A 45 -13.16 13.79 -2.45
C LYS A 45 -11.69 13.80 -2.86
N VAL A 46 -10.88 13.01 -2.19
CA VAL A 46 -9.44 12.89 -2.48
C VAL A 46 -9.23 12.18 -3.81
N GLU A 47 -9.96 11.08 -4.06
CA GLU A 47 -9.87 10.37 -5.33
C GLU A 47 -10.31 11.25 -6.51
N ASP A 48 -11.42 11.98 -6.39
CA ASP A 48 -11.91 12.91 -7.42
C ASP A 48 -10.88 14.02 -7.74
N PHE A 49 -10.22 14.56 -6.71
CA PHE A 49 -9.13 15.52 -6.90
C PHE A 49 -7.96 14.91 -7.68
N ILE A 50 -7.52 13.70 -7.29
CA ILE A 50 -6.42 12.99 -7.94
C ILE A 50 -6.76 12.72 -9.41
N ILE A 51 -7.95 12.15 -9.67
CA ILE A 51 -8.43 11.82 -11.03
C ILE A 51 -8.47 13.07 -11.92
N LYS A 52 -9.11 14.14 -11.46
CA LYS A 52 -9.20 15.41 -12.24
C LYS A 52 -7.83 15.99 -12.56
N THR A 53 -6.88 15.89 -11.61
CA THR A 53 -5.53 16.39 -11.81
C THR A 53 -4.74 15.54 -12.82
N ILE A 54 -4.89 14.21 -12.76
CA ILE A 54 -4.32 13.30 -13.76
C ILE A 54 -4.92 13.56 -15.15
N GLN A 55 -6.23 13.59 -15.25
CA GLN A 55 -6.93 13.77 -16.54
C GLN A 55 -6.62 15.12 -17.21
N LYS A 56 -6.39 16.16 -16.42
CA LYS A 56 -5.97 17.46 -16.97
C LYS A 56 -4.61 17.39 -17.67
N LYS A 57 -3.69 16.55 -17.19
CA LYS A 57 -2.34 16.43 -17.74
C LYS A 57 -2.18 15.25 -18.69
N TYR A 58 -2.90 14.16 -18.43
CA TYR A 58 -2.86 12.90 -19.16
C TYR A 58 -4.28 12.42 -19.49
N PRO A 59 -5.01 13.14 -20.40
CA PRO A 59 -6.45 12.91 -20.61
C PRO A 59 -6.80 11.55 -21.21
N SER A 60 -5.84 10.87 -21.83
CA SER A 60 -6.04 9.55 -22.44
C SER A 60 -5.63 8.38 -21.53
N HIS A 61 -4.99 8.63 -20.38
CA HIS A 61 -4.54 7.54 -19.52
C HIS A 61 -5.72 6.87 -18.81
N ASN A 62 -5.62 5.55 -18.64
CA ASN A 62 -6.56 4.79 -17.82
C ASN A 62 -6.33 5.05 -16.33
N ILE A 63 -7.41 4.94 -15.57
CA ILE A 63 -7.43 5.07 -14.12
C ILE A 63 -8.14 3.86 -13.52
N PHE A 64 -7.62 3.33 -12.44
CA PHE A 64 -8.26 2.35 -11.58
C PHE A 64 -8.21 2.89 -10.14
N GLY A 65 -9.32 3.43 -9.69
CA GLY A 65 -9.50 3.96 -8.34
C GLY A 65 -10.29 3.00 -7.47
N GLU A 66 -10.10 3.09 -6.17
CA GLU A 66 -10.84 2.31 -5.17
C GLU A 66 -12.34 2.63 -5.21
N GLU A 67 -12.70 3.92 -5.30
CA GLU A 67 -14.08 4.40 -5.19
C GLU A 67 -14.79 4.48 -6.54
N THR A 68 -14.06 4.82 -7.61
CA THR A 68 -14.65 5.03 -8.94
C THR A 68 -14.52 3.83 -9.88
N GLY A 69 -13.68 2.83 -9.49
CA GLY A 69 -13.42 1.67 -10.35
C GLY A 69 -12.51 2.01 -11.53
N ARG A 70 -12.64 1.26 -12.64
CA ARG A 70 -11.71 1.32 -13.77
C ARG A 70 -12.30 2.05 -14.96
N THR A 71 -11.55 3.01 -15.51
CA THR A 71 -11.84 3.60 -16.83
C THR A 71 -11.29 2.72 -17.96
N HIS A 72 -11.87 2.87 -19.16
CA HIS A 72 -11.51 2.07 -20.33
C HIS A 72 -11.22 2.99 -21.53
N PHE A 73 -10.05 3.61 -21.53
CA PHE A 73 -9.51 4.32 -22.69
C PHE A 73 -8.55 3.41 -23.47
N SER A 74 -8.30 3.74 -24.73
CA SER A 74 -7.27 3.07 -25.53
C SER A 74 -5.88 3.63 -25.15
N SER A 75 -5.36 3.20 -23.99
CA SER A 75 -4.07 3.63 -23.46
C SER A 75 -3.33 2.49 -22.81
N ASP A 76 -2.01 2.44 -23.02
CA ASP A 76 -1.11 1.50 -22.35
C ASP A 76 -0.78 1.94 -20.90
N TYR A 77 -1.11 3.17 -20.53
CA TYR A 77 -0.91 3.70 -19.19
C TYR A 77 -2.12 3.46 -18.30
N LEU A 78 -1.88 3.00 -17.08
CA LEU A 78 -2.88 2.82 -16.03
C LEU A 78 -2.37 3.44 -14.72
N TRP A 79 -3.15 4.35 -14.15
CA TRP A 79 -2.97 4.87 -12.80
C TRP A 79 -3.80 4.04 -11.84
N ILE A 80 -3.19 3.52 -10.79
CA ILE A 80 -3.84 2.73 -9.74
C ILE A 80 -3.81 3.54 -8.47
N ILE A 81 -4.98 3.82 -7.89
CA ILE A 81 -5.15 4.84 -6.85
C ILE A 81 -5.92 4.26 -5.68
N ASP A 82 -5.34 4.39 -4.50
CA ASP A 82 -6.04 4.31 -3.22
C ASP A 82 -5.98 5.69 -2.56
N PRO A 83 -7.12 6.38 -2.40
CA PRO A 83 -7.17 7.72 -1.85
C PRO A 83 -6.84 7.78 -0.35
N ILE A 84 -7.21 6.74 0.42
CA ILE A 84 -6.96 6.64 1.86
C ILE A 84 -6.82 5.17 2.26
N ASP A 85 -5.65 4.56 2.01
CA ASP A 85 -5.34 3.26 2.59
C ASP A 85 -5.25 3.38 4.12
N GLY A 86 -6.08 2.62 4.82
CA GLY A 86 -6.25 2.71 6.26
C GLY A 86 -7.36 3.66 6.69
N THR A 87 -8.52 3.66 6.01
CA THR A 87 -9.70 4.50 6.32
C THR A 87 -10.13 4.41 7.78
N THR A 88 -10.00 3.23 8.42
CA THR A 88 -10.26 3.09 9.86
C THR A 88 -9.31 3.94 10.70
N SER A 89 -8.00 3.92 10.41
CA SER A 89 -7.01 4.75 11.09
C SER A 89 -7.27 6.24 10.84
N PHE A 90 -7.61 6.59 9.60
CA PHE A 90 -8.00 7.95 9.24
C PHE A 90 -9.19 8.44 10.05
N PHE A 91 -10.27 7.66 10.11
CA PHE A 91 -11.46 8.00 10.88
C PHE A 91 -11.19 8.16 12.38
N HIS A 92 -10.40 7.25 12.96
CA HIS A 92 -10.01 7.31 14.37
C HIS A 92 -8.87 8.30 14.67
N GLN A 93 -8.51 9.18 13.72
CA GLN A 93 -7.45 10.19 13.86
C GLN A 93 -6.08 9.60 14.24
N GLN A 94 -5.84 8.34 13.90
CA GLN A 94 -4.55 7.70 14.05
C GLN A 94 -3.62 8.13 12.91
N PRO A 95 -2.29 8.18 13.10
CA PRO A 95 -1.36 8.67 12.08
C PRO A 95 -1.08 7.68 10.94
N PHE A 96 -1.47 6.41 11.08
CA PHE A 96 -1.11 5.32 10.18
C PHE A 96 -2.17 5.13 9.08
N TYR A 97 -2.25 6.08 8.18
CA TYR A 97 -2.97 5.98 6.92
C TYR A 97 -2.12 6.60 5.82
N SER A 98 -2.36 6.24 4.59
CA SER A 98 -1.60 6.74 3.47
C SER A 98 -2.46 6.93 2.21
N ILE A 99 -1.93 7.72 1.26
CA ILE A 99 -2.40 7.78 -0.11
C ILE A 99 -1.45 6.93 -0.92
N SER A 100 -1.96 6.07 -1.80
CA SER A 100 -1.16 5.17 -2.61
C SER A 100 -1.47 5.39 -4.09
N ILE A 101 -0.45 5.66 -4.90
CA ILE A 101 -0.61 5.86 -6.34
C ILE A 101 0.52 5.12 -7.08
N ALA A 102 0.17 4.18 -7.95
CA ALA A 102 1.09 3.52 -8.86
C ALA A 102 0.76 3.88 -10.32
N VAL A 103 1.76 3.86 -11.18
CA VAL A 103 1.59 4.01 -12.62
C VAL A 103 2.16 2.79 -13.32
N GLN A 104 1.32 2.12 -14.10
CA GLN A 104 1.70 1.04 -14.99
C GLN A 104 1.80 1.51 -16.43
N TYR A 105 2.71 0.91 -17.17
CA TYR A 105 2.80 0.97 -18.63
C TYR A 105 2.89 -0.46 -19.18
N LEU A 106 1.99 -0.80 -20.10
CA LEU A 106 1.85 -2.16 -20.65
C LEU A 106 1.74 -3.23 -19.55
N GLY A 107 0.99 -2.94 -18.47
CA GLY A 107 0.76 -3.85 -17.34
C GLY A 107 1.92 -3.95 -16.33
N GLN A 108 3.04 -3.26 -16.56
CA GLN A 108 4.17 -3.24 -15.63
C GLN A 108 4.23 -1.92 -14.86
N THR A 109 4.36 -1.99 -13.54
CA THR A 109 4.54 -0.79 -12.72
C THR A 109 5.89 -0.13 -13.03
N ILE A 110 5.87 1.15 -13.41
CA ILE A 110 7.04 1.93 -13.82
C ILE A 110 7.43 2.98 -12.79
N CYS A 111 6.47 3.46 -12.00
CA CYS A 111 6.72 4.30 -10.83
C CYS A 111 5.56 4.19 -9.84
N GLY A 112 5.83 4.53 -8.59
CA GLY A 112 4.84 4.55 -7.52
C GLY A 112 5.22 5.51 -6.40
N ALA A 113 4.22 6.00 -5.70
CA ALA A 113 4.40 6.80 -4.49
C ALA A 113 3.35 6.44 -3.44
N VAL A 114 3.76 6.47 -2.18
CA VAL A 114 2.92 6.33 -1.00
C VAL A 114 3.25 7.50 -0.07
N TYR A 115 2.24 8.22 0.36
CA TYR A 115 2.42 9.36 1.26
C TYR A 115 1.57 9.19 2.51
N ALA A 116 2.22 9.21 3.67
CA ALA A 116 1.58 9.22 4.99
C ALA A 116 1.52 10.67 5.50
N PRO A 117 0.38 11.38 5.35
CA PRO A 117 0.32 12.83 5.56
C PRO A 117 0.62 13.25 7.00
N ASN A 118 0.15 12.50 8.00
CA ASN A 118 0.34 12.85 9.41
C ASN A 118 1.78 12.63 9.89
N LEU A 119 2.53 11.76 9.21
CA LEU A 119 3.93 11.47 9.50
C LEU A 119 4.88 12.32 8.63
N ASP A 120 4.35 12.99 7.61
CA ASP A 120 5.11 13.69 6.56
C ASP A 120 6.16 12.78 5.89
N GLU A 121 5.78 11.53 5.62
CA GLU A 121 6.62 10.52 5.01
C GLU A 121 6.16 10.25 3.58
N LEU A 122 6.99 10.65 2.60
CA LEU A 122 6.79 10.39 1.18
C LEU A 122 7.76 9.32 0.72
N PHE A 123 7.24 8.11 0.51
CA PHE A 123 7.91 7.01 -0.16
C PHE A 123 7.63 7.06 -1.66
N TYR A 124 8.65 6.85 -2.47
CA TYR A 124 8.49 6.77 -3.92
C TYR A 124 9.61 5.98 -4.58
N ALA A 125 9.30 5.43 -5.73
CA ALA A 125 10.26 4.73 -6.56
C ALA A 125 9.96 4.90 -8.05
N ASP A 126 10.98 4.77 -8.88
CA ASP A 126 10.86 4.53 -10.32
C ASP A 126 11.84 3.44 -10.77
N LYS A 127 11.63 2.90 -11.97
CA LYS A 127 12.42 1.75 -12.49
C LYS A 127 13.92 2.03 -12.57
N ASP A 128 14.32 3.27 -12.75
CA ASP A 128 15.68 3.63 -13.12
C ASP A 128 16.53 4.11 -11.93
N ASN A 129 15.86 4.60 -10.86
CA ASN A 129 16.53 5.31 -9.77
C ASN A 129 16.42 4.60 -8.41
N GLY A 130 15.60 3.54 -8.29
CA GLY A 130 15.38 2.84 -7.03
C GLY A 130 14.34 3.51 -6.13
N ALA A 131 14.40 3.25 -4.83
CA ALA A 131 13.41 3.66 -3.84
C ALA A 131 13.93 4.74 -2.88
N PHE A 132 13.05 5.64 -2.47
CA PHE A 132 13.39 6.81 -1.66
C PHE A 132 12.32 7.07 -0.58
N LEU A 133 12.76 7.56 0.57
CA LEU A 133 11.92 8.20 1.61
C LEU A 133 12.38 9.65 1.77
N ASN A 134 11.47 10.61 1.53
CA ASN A 134 11.74 12.05 1.63
C ASN A 134 13.03 12.50 0.92
N GLY A 135 13.35 11.87 -0.23
CA GLY A 135 14.54 12.18 -1.02
C GLY A 135 15.80 11.41 -0.64
N GLN A 136 15.79 10.63 0.43
CA GLN A 136 16.89 9.75 0.83
C GLN A 136 16.68 8.35 0.27
N ALA A 137 17.70 7.75 -0.33
CA ALA A 137 17.64 6.38 -0.82
C ALA A 137 17.42 5.40 0.35
N ILE A 138 16.56 4.41 0.13
CA ILE A 138 16.21 3.40 1.12
C ILE A 138 16.50 1.99 0.62
N GLY A 139 16.55 1.04 1.55
CA GLY A 139 16.71 -0.38 1.25
C GLY A 139 16.11 -1.24 2.36
N VAL A 140 15.72 -2.46 2.00
CA VAL A 140 15.17 -3.43 2.95
C VAL A 140 16.18 -3.82 4.03
N SER A 141 15.70 -4.32 5.16
CA SER A 141 16.55 -4.80 6.25
C SER A 141 17.45 -5.97 5.80
N LYS A 142 18.54 -6.18 6.50
CA LYS A 142 19.46 -7.32 6.30
C LYS A 142 19.26 -8.43 7.35
N ALA A 143 18.14 -8.37 8.11
CA ALA A 143 17.81 -9.41 9.07
C ALA A 143 17.67 -10.78 8.39
N ASP A 144 18.17 -11.81 9.07
CA ASP A 144 18.12 -13.20 8.58
C ASP A 144 17.53 -14.18 9.61
N LYS A 145 17.35 -13.75 10.87
CA LYS A 145 16.80 -14.58 11.95
C LYS A 145 15.47 -14.03 12.43
N LEU A 146 14.42 -14.84 12.34
CA LEU A 146 13.06 -14.46 12.72
C LEU A 146 12.95 -13.89 14.14
N ILE A 147 13.67 -14.45 15.10
CA ILE A 147 13.66 -13.98 16.48
C ILE A 147 14.13 -12.52 16.64
N ASN A 148 14.81 -11.97 15.66
CA ASN A 148 15.26 -10.58 15.65
C ASN A 148 14.32 -9.68 14.85
N CYS A 149 13.33 -10.24 14.16
CA CYS A 149 12.49 -9.52 13.21
C CYS A 149 11.27 -8.89 13.86
N VAL A 150 10.97 -7.67 13.42
CA VAL A 150 9.69 -7.01 13.65
C VAL A 150 8.95 -7.02 12.31
N MET A 151 7.76 -7.62 12.27
CA MET A 151 6.96 -7.73 11.05
C MET A 151 5.60 -7.08 11.23
N ALA A 152 4.90 -6.84 10.12
CA ALA A 152 3.52 -6.36 10.15
C ALA A 152 2.58 -7.30 9.39
N THR A 153 1.30 -7.21 9.71
CA THR A 153 0.23 -7.93 9.03
C THR A 153 -1.10 -7.20 9.18
N GLY A 154 -2.07 -7.60 8.38
CA GLY A 154 -3.45 -7.14 8.47
C GLY A 154 -4.45 -8.29 8.37
N PHE A 155 -5.73 -7.98 8.47
CA PHE A 155 -6.81 -8.95 8.55
C PHE A 155 -7.99 -8.59 7.66
N ALA A 156 -7.74 -8.11 6.44
CA ALA A 156 -8.79 -7.82 5.45
C ALA A 156 -9.64 -9.06 5.15
N CYS A 157 -9.03 -10.25 5.12
CA CYS A 157 -9.72 -11.52 4.98
C CYS A 157 -10.76 -11.81 6.07
N LEU A 158 -10.52 -11.37 7.32
CA LEU A 158 -11.51 -11.52 8.41
C LEU A 158 -12.66 -10.51 8.28
N ARG A 159 -12.41 -9.32 7.75
CA ARG A 159 -13.48 -8.37 7.44
C ARG A 159 -14.40 -8.89 6.34
N ALA A 160 -13.84 -9.65 5.40
CA ALA A 160 -14.57 -10.30 4.30
C ALA A 160 -15.17 -11.66 4.68
N ASP A 161 -15.08 -12.09 5.96
CA ASP A 161 -15.58 -13.38 6.47
C ASP A 161 -15.08 -14.60 5.67
N LEU A 162 -13.82 -14.56 5.18
CA LEU A 162 -13.25 -15.65 4.41
C LEU A 162 -12.95 -16.87 5.30
N PRO A 163 -13.30 -18.10 4.85
CA PRO A 163 -13.04 -19.32 5.61
C PRO A 163 -11.55 -19.64 5.75
N ILE A 164 -10.75 -19.32 4.73
CA ILE A 164 -9.29 -19.35 4.80
C ILE A 164 -8.82 -17.92 5.08
N ASN A 165 -8.13 -17.74 6.19
CA ASN A 165 -7.77 -16.41 6.65
C ASN A 165 -6.39 -16.36 7.32
N ASN A 166 -5.95 -15.16 7.61
CA ASN A 166 -4.61 -14.86 8.07
C ASN A 166 -4.27 -15.38 9.50
N LEU A 167 -5.25 -15.78 10.29
CA LEU A 167 -5.01 -16.28 11.66
C LEU A 167 -4.15 -17.56 11.66
N THR A 168 -4.33 -18.42 10.66
CA THR A 168 -3.51 -19.64 10.51
C THR A 168 -2.02 -19.29 10.38
N TYR A 169 -1.70 -18.33 9.55
CA TYR A 169 -0.32 -17.86 9.34
C TYR A 169 0.21 -17.08 10.53
N PHE A 170 -0.64 -16.22 11.09
CA PHE A 170 -0.33 -15.47 12.31
C PHE A 170 0.08 -16.39 13.45
N ASN A 171 -0.69 -17.43 13.74
CA ASN A 171 -0.38 -18.38 14.81
C ASN A 171 0.90 -19.16 14.58
N LYS A 172 1.28 -19.45 13.33
CA LYS A 172 2.52 -20.15 12.99
C LYS A 172 3.76 -19.27 13.18
N ILE A 173 3.67 -17.97 12.87
CA ILE A 173 4.84 -17.09 12.76
C ILE A 173 5.11 -16.25 14.01
N VAL A 174 4.08 -15.73 14.69
CA VAL A 174 4.24 -14.80 15.83
C VAL A 174 5.11 -15.36 16.94
N PRO A 175 5.02 -16.66 17.34
CA PRO A 175 5.90 -17.22 18.38
C PRO A 175 7.38 -17.23 18.00
N LYS A 176 7.71 -17.02 16.73
CA LYS A 176 9.09 -17.06 16.20
C LYS A 176 9.69 -15.66 16.01
N LEU A 177 8.86 -14.60 16.10
CA LEU A 177 9.28 -13.22 15.88
C LEU A 177 9.71 -12.54 17.17
N ARG A 178 10.46 -11.45 17.02
CA ARG A 178 10.69 -10.52 18.12
C ARG A 178 9.43 -9.75 18.48
N ASP A 179 8.71 -9.28 17.46
CA ASP A 179 7.50 -8.47 17.67
C ASP A 179 6.66 -8.39 16.38
N ILE A 180 5.42 -7.97 16.53
CA ILE A 180 4.46 -7.79 15.44
C ILE A 180 3.80 -6.42 15.50
N ARG A 181 3.46 -5.86 14.34
CA ARG A 181 2.71 -4.60 14.21
C ARG A 181 1.42 -4.81 13.42
N ARG A 182 0.45 -3.99 13.72
CA ARG A 182 -0.81 -3.85 12.99
C ARG A 182 -1.10 -2.36 12.82
N TYR A 183 -0.45 -1.73 11.82
CA TYR A 183 -0.62 -0.29 11.60
C TYR A 183 -1.94 0.03 10.89
N GLY A 184 -2.36 -0.77 9.93
CA GLY A 184 -3.67 -0.66 9.31
C GLY A 184 -3.71 -0.02 7.93
N SER A 185 -2.54 0.23 7.36
CA SER A 185 -2.34 0.67 5.99
C SER A 185 -1.36 -0.29 5.33
N ALA A 186 -1.82 -1.08 4.36
CA ALA A 186 -1.00 -2.08 3.69
C ALA A 186 0.10 -1.43 2.84
N ALA A 187 -0.23 -0.33 2.16
CA ALA A 187 0.76 0.43 1.39
C ALA A 187 1.88 0.99 2.29
N LEU A 188 1.54 1.49 3.48
CA LEU A 188 2.54 2.00 4.42
C LEU A 188 3.36 0.86 5.05
N ASP A 189 2.74 -0.28 5.39
CA ASP A 189 3.44 -1.46 5.90
C ASP A 189 4.49 -1.95 4.88
N LEU A 190 4.14 -2.01 3.59
CA LEU A 190 5.07 -2.33 2.50
C LEU A 190 6.21 -1.30 2.39
N CYS A 191 5.92 -0.02 2.54
CA CYS A 191 6.92 1.04 2.56
C CYS A 191 7.86 0.94 3.77
N TYR A 192 7.36 0.50 4.92
CA TYR A 192 8.19 0.25 6.10
C TYR A 192 9.09 -0.97 5.92
N VAL A 193 8.66 -1.98 5.16
CA VAL A 193 9.57 -3.04 4.70
C VAL A 193 10.64 -2.45 3.76
N ALA A 194 10.24 -1.61 2.80
CA ALA A 194 11.16 -0.99 1.85
C ALA A 194 12.29 -0.18 2.51
N CYS A 195 12.02 0.46 3.66
CA CYS A 195 13.02 1.26 4.37
C CYS A 195 13.67 0.52 5.56
N GLY A 196 13.38 -0.77 5.76
CA GLY A 196 13.97 -1.59 6.80
C GLY A 196 13.46 -1.31 8.23
N ARG A 197 12.37 -0.55 8.39
CA ARG A 197 11.70 -0.39 9.70
C ARG A 197 10.90 -1.61 10.10
N LEU A 198 10.41 -2.36 9.10
CA LEU A 198 9.87 -3.70 9.23
C LEU A 198 10.76 -4.67 8.47
N ASP A 199 10.88 -5.89 8.98
CA ASP A 199 11.65 -6.95 8.35
C ASP A 199 10.81 -7.78 7.37
N GLY A 200 9.49 -7.71 7.50
CA GLY A 200 8.54 -8.36 6.61
C GLY A 200 7.09 -7.92 6.84
N PHE A 201 6.28 -8.19 5.83
CA PHE A 201 4.84 -7.96 5.84
C PHE A 201 4.14 -9.11 5.12
N TRP A 202 2.97 -9.52 5.60
CA TRP A 202 2.08 -10.43 4.89
C TRP A 202 0.62 -10.08 5.16
N GLU A 203 -0.22 -10.18 4.16
CA GLU A 203 -1.67 -10.02 4.32
C GLU A 203 -2.42 -10.76 3.20
N MET A 204 -3.65 -11.17 3.48
CA MET A 204 -4.56 -11.79 2.53
C MET A 204 -5.74 -10.87 2.22
N ASN A 205 -6.32 -11.05 1.03
CA ASN A 205 -7.53 -10.34 0.60
C ASN A 205 -7.35 -8.83 0.49
N LEU A 206 -6.25 -8.43 -0.14
CA LEU A 206 -5.99 -7.05 -0.54
C LEU A 206 -6.35 -6.84 -2.00
N ASN A 207 -6.69 -5.62 -2.36
CA ASN A 207 -6.91 -5.22 -3.74
C ASN A 207 -5.62 -4.68 -4.37
N LEU A 208 -5.62 -4.54 -5.68
CA LEU A 208 -4.44 -4.02 -6.39
C LEU A 208 -4.09 -2.59 -5.96
N TYR A 209 -5.06 -1.73 -5.67
CA TYR A 209 -4.82 -0.35 -5.24
C TYR A 209 -4.17 -0.26 -3.85
N ASP A 210 -4.45 -1.23 -2.94
CA ASP A 210 -3.83 -1.30 -1.61
C ASP A 210 -2.31 -1.54 -1.68
N ILE A 211 -1.83 -2.23 -2.75
CA ILE A 211 -0.47 -2.78 -2.76
C ILE A 211 0.40 -2.35 -3.95
N ALA A 212 -0.17 -1.90 -5.06
CA ALA A 212 0.60 -1.69 -6.29
C ALA A 212 1.80 -0.74 -6.13
N ALA A 213 1.61 0.38 -5.43
CA ALA A 213 2.70 1.32 -5.18
C ALA A 213 3.68 0.80 -4.12
N GLY A 214 3.16 0.33 -2.97
CA GLY A 214 3.98 -0.16 -1.87
C GLY A 214 4.83 -1.38 -2.24
N ALA A 215 4.26 -2.35 -2.97
CA ALA A 215 4.98 -3.52 -3.47
C ALA A 215 6.10 -3.11 -4.42
N PHE A 216 5.80 -2.24 -5.39
CA PHE A 216 6.83 -1.74 -6.32
C PHE A 216 7.96 -0.99 -5.58
N ILE A 217 7.64 -0.14 -4.61
CA ILE A 217 8.65 0.56 -3.79
C ILE A 217 9.52 -0.44 -3.03
N ALA A 218 8.91 -1.49 -2.45
CA ALA A 218 9.66 -2.52 -1.73
C ALA A 218 10.57 -3.34 -2.67
N GLU A 219 10.13 -3.66 -3.89
CA GLU A 219 10.97 -4.31 -4.90
C GLU A 219 12.15 -3.44 -5.31
N GLN A 220 11.90 -2.14 -5.57
CA GLN A 220 12.97 -1.19 -5.94
C GLN A 220 13.96 -0.93 -4.80
N ALA A 221 13.56 -1.19 -3.55
CA ALA A 221 14.41 -1.17 -2.36
C ALA A 221 15.20 -2.48 -2.14
N GLY A 222 15.09 -3.46 -3.04
CA GLY A 222 15.76 -4.77 -2.96
C GLY A 222 14.96 -5.85 -2.23
N GLY A 223 13.71 -5.60 -1.90
CA GLY A 223 12.76 -6.59 -1.37
C GLY A 223 12.34 -7.64 -2.39
N LYS A 224 11.75 -8.70 -1.88
CA LYS A 224 11.10 -9.76 -2.66
C LYS A 224 9.62 -9.80 -2.30
N ILE A 225 8.80 -9.79 -3.35
CA ILE A 225 7.34 -9.82 -3.24
C ILE A 225 6.85 -11.10 -3.91
N CYS A 226 5.96 -11.82 -3.23
CA CYS A 226 5.29 -13.00 -3.78
C CYS A 226 3.94 -13.22 -3.10
N ASP A 227 3.17 -14.17 -3.60
CA ASP A 227 2.02 -14.70 -2.91
C ASP A 227 2.42 -15.81 -1.88
N PHE A 228 1.44 -16.42 -1.23
CA PHE A 228 1.67 -17.49 -0.25
C PHE A 228 2.15 -18.82 -0.85
N LYS A 229 2.20 -18.93 -2.20
CA LYS A 229 2.77 -20.09 -2.92
C LYS A 229 4.18 -19.80 -3.44
N GLY A 230 4.61 -18.56 -3.38
CA GLY A 230 5.90 -18.11 -3.91
C GLY A 230 5.81 -17.55 -5.32
N ASP A 231 4.60 -17.43 -5.88
CA ASP A 231 4.35 -16.88 -7.22
C ASP A 231 4.12 -15.36 -7.16
N THR A 232 4.00 -14.74 -8.33
CA THR A 232 3.74 -13.29 -8.46
C THR A 232 2.25 -12.98 -8.64
N ASN A 233 1.35 -13.87 -8.24
CA ASN A 233 -0.11 -13.77 -8.42
C ASN A 233 -0.81 -13.00 -7.29
N PHE A 234 -0.13 -12.06 -6.68
CA PHE A 234 -0.76 -11.10 -5.78
C PHE A 234 -1.49 -10.01 -6.60
N PRO A 235 -2.57 -9.42 -6.06
CA PRO A 235 -3.13 -9.57 -4.71
C PRO A 235 -4.01 -10.79 -4.48
N GLU A 236 -4.43 -11.51 -5.52
CA GLU A 236 -5.46 -12.57 -5.48
C GLU A 236 -5.17 -13.67 -4.46
N GLN A 237 -3.90 -14.07 -4.33
CA GLN A 237 -3.44 -15.11 -3.41
C GLN A 237 -2.87 -14.54 -2.09
N GLY A 238 -3.02 -13.21 -1.87
CA GLY A 238 -2.37 -12.49 -0.79
C GLY A 238 -0.94 -12.08 -1.13
N ILE A 239 -0.27 -11.41 -0.21
CA ILE A 239 1.06 -10.84 -0.42
C ILE A 239 2.00 -11.18 0.74
N ILE A 240 3.26 -11.47 0.41
CA ILE A 240 4.39 -11.57 1.33
C ILE A 240 5.48 -10.64 0.79
N ALA A 241 5.99 -9.76 1.65
CA ALA A 241 7.08 -8.84 1.35
C ALA A 241 8.17 -8.94 2.42
N ALA A 242 9.42 -9.17 2.01
CA ALA A 242 10.58 -9.21 2.90
C ALA A 242 11.88 -9.15 2.07
N ASN A 243 13.05 -9.17 2.71
CA ASN A 243 14.29 -9.47 2.02
C ASN A 243 14.32 -10.96 1.57
N ILE A 244 15.22 -11.31 0.66
CA ILE A 244 15.25 -12.66 0.04
C ILE A 244 15.42 -13.80 1.08
N SER A 245 16.16 -13.59 2.15
CA SER A 245 16.40 -14.60 3.18
C SER A 245 15.14 -14.86 4.01
N LEU A 246 14.46 -13.81 4.42
CA LEU A 246 13.25 -13.90 5.24
C LEU A 246 12.05 -14.37 4.41
N GLN A 247 11.92 -13.95 3.16
CA GLN A 247 10.85 -14.40 2.27
C GLN A 247 10.85 -15.93 2.14
N LYS A 248 12.01 -16.55 1.92
CA LYS A 248 12.13 -18.02 1.86
C LYS A 248 11.65 -18.69 3.15
N LYS A 249 12.06 -18.16 4.31
CA LYS A 249 11.65 -18.69 5.62
C LYS A 249 10.15 -18.50 5.87
N LEU A 250 9.57 -17.40 5.44
CA LEU A 250 8.12 -17.18 5.54
C LEU A 250 7.35 -18.20 4.70
N LEU A 251 7.79 -18.44 3.46
CA LEU A 251 7.18 -19.45 2.60
C LEU A 251 7.24 -20.87 3.20
N GLU A 252 8.39 -21.26 3.75
CA GLU A 252 8.56 -22.56 4.44
C GLU A 252 7.62 -22.73 5.65
N ILE A 253 7.33 -21.63 6.37
CA ILE A 253 6.44 -21.67 7.55
C ILE A 253 4.97 -21.65 7.14
N PHE A 254 4.64 -20.99 6.04
CA PHE A 254 3.26 -20.80 5.60
C PHE A 254 2.74 -21.99 4.79
N GLN A 255 3.60 -22.75 4.17
CA GLN A 255 3.26 -24.05 3.55
C GLN A 255 3.10 -25.15 4.62
#